data_d50da2ba0b0c7ad43f09c7dc0001eb28
#
_entry.id   d50da2ba0b0c7ad43f09c7dc0001eb28
#
_cell.length_a   1.000
_cell.length_b   1.000
_cell.length_c   1.000
_cell.angle_alpha   90.00
_cell.angle_beta   90.00
_cell.angle_gamma   90.00
#
_symmetry.space_group_name_H-M   'P 1'
#
loop_
_entity.id
_entity.type
_entity.pdbx_description
1 polymer ?
#
loop_
_entity_poly.entity_id
_entity_poly.type
_entity_poly.pdbx_seq_one_letter_code
_entity_poly.pdbx_strand_id
1 'polypeptide(L)'
;METSPPAPDSDLSRRRFLRRGTALAVAAAGVPLAATGASTAAMAARPSGPAAAARRRNLFNGDCNFFFYNPELWQPEGGPYRAEAIHRYVRAIAASGVDALLVNPNTQVAWYPSRTLPHILDGYRRGDAAFARSIAAGAADLTEAQIDLFTRNLVTMLDLYLDLHEGGVDWLAEAARACRAAGISPWLSYRMNATHFSLRPESPVNAPVFRDPANRLSGRVPGPAGATHPSWIGLNFAQPAVRAYMLDMIREGIQAYDYEGIELDWLRHPVCVEAPASPSTTTALTDWTGELKALARARRADVPLGLRLPANLGYLRSVGLDVREMVRQGFVDFVTFSNYWQTSWETPLDVLRRELGPDVVIYGGIEDAPNWLEALAPSLTARPLGQELQLAGDNAYRSEKAASSPRVRGTRYLSASAPFLRANAGGKLALGADGVATFNFFVTDQVRVPGQRADYAALRDLSDLGRLRGLPKHYAFNSATKQAKRIWDVPEQLPVSIPPGLRRSLRLPMCAEPTGRGLRLIVQVVTGREGASIPCGVSLNGGWPSHAAQATPELLFPSGPYSRHVDEHAARNYELPVDEVRDGWNEITLHNDGAEDLRVIMVELAIVAPANTSPS
;
A
#
# COMPACT_ATOMS: atom_id res chain seq x y z
N MET A 1 -40.91 24.16 33.86
CA MET A 1 -40.00 25.31 33.99
C MET A 1 -38.80 24.82 34.74
N GLU A 2 -37.79 24.34 34.05
CA GLU A 2 -36.48 24.06 34.59
C GLU A 2 -35.45 24.53 33.59
N THR A 3 -34.65 25.46 34.03
CA THR A 3 -33.68 26.22 33.27
C THR A 3 -32.36 25.43 33.17
N SER A 4 -31.90 25.16 31.95
CA SER A 4 -30.56 24.64 31.66
C SER A 4 -29.48 25.71 31.91
N PRO A 5 -28.29 25.32 32.41
CA PRO A 5 -27.16 26.25 32.57
C PRO A 5 -26.41 26.48 31.26
N PRO A 6 -25.73 27.62 31.10
CA PRO A 6 -25.01 27.97 29.87
C PRO A 6 -23.66 27.26 29.76
N ALA A 7 -23.25 27.01 28.52
CA ALA A 7 -21.96 26.45 28.14
C ALA A 7 -20.78 27.41 28.46
N PRO A 8 -19.59 26.88 28.77
CA PRO A 8 -18.43 27.70 29.04
C PRO A 8 -17.74 28.21 27.76
N ASP A 9 -17.37 29.47 27.80
CA ASP A 9 -16.61 30.23 26.81
C ASP A 9 -15.22 29.63 26.50
N SER A 10 -14.94 29.31 25.25
CA SER A 10 -13.69 28.72 24.75
C SER A 10 -12.77 29.71 24.04
N ASP A 11 -12.61 30.92 24.53
CA ASP A 11 -11.81 31.97 23.83
C ASP A 11 -10.70 32.63 24.67
N LEU A 12 -10.04 31.93 25.54
CA LEU A 12 -8.95 32.51 26.37
C LEU A 12 -7.62 31.71 26.41
N SER A 13 -7.32 30.84 25.46
CA SER A 13 -6.04 30.08 25.49
C SER A 13 -5.07 30.31 24.31
N ARG A 14 -5.35 31.24 23.38
CA ARG A 14 -4.49 31.49 22.20
C ARG A 14 -3.60 32.73 22.21
N ARG A 15 -3.48 33.47 23.32
CA ARG A 15 -2.69 34.72 23.35
C ARG A 15 -1.57 34.77 24.39
N ARG A 16 -0.87 33.69 24.71
CA ARG A 16 0.28 33.73 25.65
C ARG A 16 1.51 32.93 25.25
N PHE A 17 1.90 32.91 23.98
CA PHE A 17 3.18 32.25 23.59
C PHE A 17 3.98 33.06 22.54
N LEU A 18 4.07 34.37 22.72
CA LEU A 18 5.04 35.18 21.98
C LEU A 18 5.47 36.35 22.85
N ARG A 19 6.52 36.18 23.63
CA ARG A 19 7.50 37.21 24.05
C ARG A 19 8.39 36.66 25.17
N ARG A 20 9.63 36.31 24.80
CA ARG A 20 10.87 36.57 25.56
C ARG A 20 12.03 35.92 24.83
N GLY A 21 12.63 36.70 23.94
CA GLY A 21 14.02 36.48 23.52
C GLY A 21 14.92 37.21 24.50
N THR A 22 15.95 36.55 24.96
CA THR A 22 17.13 37.18 25.56
C THR A 22 18.37 36.41 25.12
N ALA A 23 19.23 37.11 24.41
CA ALA A 23 20.56 36.67 24.02
C ALA A 23 21.45 36.60 25.27
N LEU A 24 22.23 35.53 25.39
CA LEU A 24 23.41 35.50 26.24
C LEU A 24 24.61 35.05 25.40
N ALA A 25 25.53 35.97 25.24
CA ALA A 25 26.88 35.72 24.78
C ALA A 25 27.70 35.14 25.95
N VAL A 26 28.44 34.06 25.72
CA VAL A 26 29.45 33.58 26.69
C VAL A 26 30.79 33.42 25.95
N ALA A 27 31.77 34.00 26.56
CA ALA A 27 33.14 34.14 26.14
C ALA A 27 33.90 32.80 26.14
N ALA A 28 34.87 32.73 25.23
CA ALA A 28 35.86 31.69 25.14
C ALA A 28 36.88 31.75 26.31
N ALA A 29 37.08 30.63 27.01
CA ALA A 29 38.23 30.40 27.85
C ALA A 29 38.90 29.09 27.43
N GLY A 30 40.15 29.18 27.01
CA GLY A 30 40.98 28.05 26.62
C GLY A 30 41.45 27.22 27.81
N VAL A 31 41.53 25.92 27.66
CA VAL A 31 42.22 24.98 28.54
C VAL A 31 42.99 23.97 27.68
N PRO A 32 44.18 23.51 28.12
CA PRO A 32 45.17 22.91 27.23
C PRO A 32 44.96 21.43 26.93
N LEU A 33 45.48 21.01 25.77
CA LEU A 33 45.59 19.62 25.35
C LEU A 33 46.39 18.78 26.36
N ALA A 34 45.74 17.74 26.89
CA ALA A 34 46.44 16.57 27.41
C ALA A 34 46.23 15.42 26.43
N ALA A 35 47.31 14.95 25.85
CA ALA A 35 47.33 13.77 24.98
C ALA A 35 47.14 12.52 25.89
N THR A 36 46.05 11.82 25.70
CA THR A 36 45.86 10.47 26.24
C THR A 36 45.48 9.53 25.13
N GLY A 37 46.10 8.37 25.16
CA GLY A 37 46.21 7.37 24.11
C GLY A 37 44.93 7.00 23.40
N ALA A 38 45.02 6.88 22.12
CA ALA A 38 44.01 6.32 21.21
C ALA A 38 43.86 4.83 21.54
N SER A 39 42.79 4.51 22.28
CA SER A 39 42.19 3.17 22.24
C SER A 39 41.49 3.05 20.89
N THR A 40 42.04 2.28 19.97
CA THR A 40 41.38 1.82 18.76
C THR A 40 40.26 0.87 19.18
N ALA A 41 39.11 1.41 19.61
CA ALA A 41 37.88 0.66 19.60
C ALA A 41 37.60 0.32 18.14
N ALA A 42 37.75 -0.96 17.79
CA ALA A 42 37.33 -1.51 16.52
C ALA A 42 35.90 -1.04 16.26
N MET A 43 35.72 -0.17 15.26
CA MET A 43 34.39 0.15 14.74
C MET A 43 33.77 -1.19 14.34
N ALA A 44 32.80 -1.66 15.13
CA ALA A 44 32.01 -2.79 14.76
C ALA A 44 31.49 -2.53 13.33
N ALA A 45 31.80 -3.42 12.41
CA ALA A 45 31.35 -3.32 11.02
C ALA A 45 29.83 -3.10 11.03
N ARG A 46 29.39 -2.02 10.36
CA ARG A 46 27.95 -1.73 10.21
C ARG A 46 27.24 -2.99 9.72
N PRO A 47 26.04 -3.31 10.26
CA PRO A 47 25.29 -4.46 9.79
C PRO A 47 25.04 -4.35 8.27
N SER A 48 25.31 -5.41 7.54
CA SER A 48 25.20 -5.47 6.08
C SER A 48 23.77 -5.43 5.51
N GLY A 49 22.75 -5.57 6.35
CA GLY A 49 21.34 -5.62 5.98
C GLY A 49 20.82 -4.39 5.22
N PRO A 50 21.02 -3.15 5.70
CA PRO A 50 20.60 -1.94 4.97
C PRO A 50 21.27 -1.81 3.61
N ALA A 51 22.55 -2.16 3.50
CA ALA A 51 23.27 -2.11 2.23
C ALA A 51 22.77 -3.13 1.20
N ALA A 52 22.29 -4.30 1.65
CA ALA A 52 21.68 -5.29 0.78
C ALA A 52 20.30 -4.83 0.28
N ALA A 53 19.48 -4.22 1.15
CA ALA A 53 18.20 -3.63 0.77
C ALA A 53 18.40 -2.46 -0.21
N ALA A 54 19.32 -1.54 0.07
CA ALA A 54 19.58 -0.36 -0.76
C ALA A 54 19.98 -0.67 -2.21
N ARG A 55 20.52 -1.87 -2.47
CA ARG A 55 20.82 -2.34 -3.84
C ARG A 55 19.58 -2.75 -4.63
N ARG A 56 18.44 -2.96 -3.98
CA ARG A 56 17.18 -3.37 -4.59
C ARG A 56 16.24 -2.17 -4.55
N ARG A 57 15.96 -1.58 -5.70
CA ARG A 57 15.18 -0.34 -5.79
C ARG A 57 13.78 -0.52 -6.34
N ASN A 58 13.52 -1.66 -6.98
CA ASN A 58 12.24 -2.01 -7.58
C ASN A 58 11.77 -3.35 -7.04
N LEU A 59 10.92 -3.30 -6.02
CA LEU A 59 10.37 -4.48 -5.38
C LEU A 59 9.00 -4.83 -5.97
N PHE A 60 8.73 -6.12 -6.12
CA PHE A 60 7.42 -6.64 -6.50
C PHE A 60 6.92 -7.59 -5.41
N ASN A 61 5.85 -7.20 -4.70
CA ASN A 61 5.21 -8.08 -3.74
C ASN A 61 4.11 -8.90 -4.43
N GLY A 62 4.39 -10.18 -4.62
CA GLY A 62 3.48 -11.16 -5.20
C GLY A 62 2.51 -11.74 -4.18
N ASP A 63 1.81 -10.89 -3.42
CA ASP A 63 0.82 -11.30 -2.43
C ASP A 63 -0.10 -12.39 -2.98
N CYS A 64 -0.39 -13.42 -2.18
CA CYS A 64 -1.14 -14.60 -2.59
C CYS A 64 -0.46 -15.50 -3.64
N ASN A 65 0.80 -15.22 -4.02
CA ASN A 65 1.54 -16.03 -4.99
C ASN A 65 0.82 -16.16 -6.34
N PHE A 66 0.88 -15.11 -7.15
CA PHE A 66 0.08 -14.95 -8.37
C PHE A 66 0.28 -16.05 -9.43
N PHE A 67 1.32 -16.86 -9.34
CA PHE A 67 1.47 -18.04 -10.20
C PHE A 67 0.43 -19.14 -9.93
N PHE A 68 -0.30 -19.09 -8.80
CA PHE A 68 -1.48 -19.93 -8.55
C PHE A 68 -2.78 -19.33 -9.10
N TYR A 69 -2.71 -18.14 -9.68
CA TYR A 69 -3.84 -17.50 -10.34
C TYR A 69 -3.62 -17.54 -11.85
N ASN A 70 -4.69 -17.83 -12.59
CA ASN A 70 -4.67 -17.94 -14.05
C ASN A 70 -3.61 -18.95 -14.54
N PRO A 71 -3.73 -20.22 -14.15
CA PRO A 71 -2.78 -21.25 -14.55
C PRO A 71 -2.61 -21.34 -16.06
N GLU A 72 -3.63 -20.97 -16.84
CA GLU A 72 -3.60 -20.91 -18.31
C GLU A 72 -2.55 -19.93 -18.87
N LEU A 73 -2.17 -18.90 -18.10
CA LEU A 73 -1.10 -17.97 -18.48
C LEU A 73 0.29 -18.56 -18.21
N TRP A 74 0.42 -19.34 -17.15
CA TRP A 74 1.69 -19.84 -16.68
C TRP A 74 1.96 -21.27 -17.14
N GLN A 75 0.89 -22.02 -17.44
CA GLN A 75 0.94 -23.38 -18.00
C GLN A 75 -0.12 -23.55 -19.10
N PRO A 76 0.03 -22.89 -20.26
CA PRO A 76 -0.97 -22.93 -21.33
C PRO A 76 -1.19 -24.32 -21.93
N GLU A 77 -0.22 -25.23 -21.75
CA GLU A 77 -0.32 -26.62 -22.18
C GLU A 77 -1.30 -27.45 -21.32
N GLY A 78 -1.77 -26.91 -20.17
CA GLY A 78 -2.67 -27.61 -19.25
C GLY A 78 -2.03 -28.83 -18.54
N GLY A 79 -2.87 -29.70 -18.01
CA GLY A 79 -2.45 -30.86 -17.21
C GLY A 79 -2.10 -30.49 -15.76
N PRO A 80 -1.55 -31.44 -14.97
CA PRO A 80 -1.14 -31.18 -13.60
C PRO A 80 -0.15 -30.03 -13.51
N TYR A 81 -0.30 -29.17 -12.49
CA TYR A 81 0.50 -27.96 -12.36
C TYR A 81 1.96 -28.30 -12.02
N ARG A 82 2.90 -27.63 -12.64
CA ARG A 82 4.33 -27.98 -12.57
C ARG A 82 5.20 -26.77 -12.23
N ALA A 83 6.40 -27.03 -11.75
CA ALA A 83 7.41 -26.02 -11.42
C ALA A 83 7.67 -25.01 -12.54
N GLU A 84 7.57 -25.42 -13.80
CA GLU A 84 7.78 -24.55 -14.96
C GLU A 84 6.82 -23.35 -15.00
N ALA A 85 5.61 -23.48 -14.47
CA ALA A 85 4.67 -22.39 -14.34
C ALA A 85 5.22 -21.28 -13.43
N ILE A 86 5.86 -21.65 -12.32
CA ILE A 86 6.53 -20.71 -11.40
C ILE A 86 7.68 -20.02 -12.13
N HIS A 87 8.49 -20.76 -12.87
CA HIS A 87 9.58 -20.17 -13.66
C HIS A 87 9.09 -19.19 -14.73
N ARG A 88 7.99 -19.48 -15.43
CA ARG A 88 7.40 -18.58 -16.42
C ARG A 88 6.93 -17.28 -15.78
N TYR A 89 6.23 -17.38 -14.65
CA TYR A 89 5.81 -16.20 -13.89
C TYR A 89 7.01 -15.35 -13.45
N VAL A 90 8.00 -15.98 -12.82
CA VAL A 90 9.18 -15.26 -12.33
C VAL A 90 9.96 -14.61 -13.48
N ARG A 91 10.11 -15.29 -14.64
CA ARG A 91 10.73 -14.66 -15.84
C ARG A 91 9.96 -13.44 -16.32
N ALA A 92 8.62 -13.48 -16.30
CA ALA A 92 7.80 -12.32 -16.68
C ALA A 92 8.04 -11.12 -15.75
N ILE A 93 8.14 -11.37 -14.44
CA ILE A 93 8.46 -10.33 -13.45
C ILE A 93 9.89 -9.80 -13.66
N ALA A 94 10.87 -10.67 -13.82
CA ALA A 94 12.26 -10.28 -14.03
C ALA A 94 12.43 -9.43 -15.32
N ALA A 95 11.75 -9.79 -16.40
CA ALA A 95 11.76 -9.05 -17.66
C ALA A 95 11.20 -7.63 -17.52
N SER A 96 10.44 -7.35 -16.47
CA SER A 96 9.88 -6.03 -16.19
C SER A 96 10.83 -5.10 -15.41
N GLY A 97 12.07 -5.51 -15.16
CA GLY A 97 13.06 -4.67 -14.46
C GLY A 97 12.86 -4.60 -12.95
N VAL A 98 12.20 -5.58 -12.37
CA VAL A 98 12.08 -5.78 -10.92
C VAL A 98 13.41 -6.32 -10.38
N ASP A 99 13.86 -5.83 -9.23
CA ASP A 99 15.10 -6.26 -8.57
C ASP A 99 14.88 -7.41 -7.59
N ALA A 100 13.71 -7.45 -6.97
CA ALA A 100 13.36 -8.47 -5.99
C ALA A 100 11.88 -8.84 -6.07
N LEU A 101 11.59 -10.14 -6.00
CA LEU A 101 10.25 -10.68 -5.86
C LEU A 101 10.03 -11.12 -4.41
N LEU A 102 9.01 -10.53 -3.79
CA LEU A 102 8.56 -10.91 -2.46
C LEU A 102 7.47 -11.97 -2.60
N VAL A 103 7.74 -13.17 -2.08
CA VAL A 103 6.84 -14.33 -2.12
C VAL A 103 6.16 -14.47 -0.77
N ASN A 104 4.86 -14.72 -0.77
CA ASN A 104 4.08 -14.84 0.44
C ASN A 104 3.98 -16.31 0.91
N PRO A 105 4.59 -16.68 2.05
CA PRO A 105 4.63 -18.07 2.50
C PRO A 105 3.44 -18.50 3.35
N ASN A 106 2.54 -17.58 3.74
CA ASN A 106 1.52 -17.85 4.76
C ASN A 106 0.24 -17.03 4.65
N THR A 107 -0.84 -17.60 5.21
CA THR A 107 -1.91 -16.87 5.90
C THR A 107 -1.62 -16.90 7.40
N GLN A 108 -2.54 -17.45 8.22
CA GLN A 108 -2.20 -17.84 9.59
C GLN A 108 -1.58 -19.24 9.67
N VAL A 109 -1.66 -20.05 8.59
CA VAL A 109 -0.97 -21.32 8.42
C VAL A 109 0.04 -21.22 7.27
N ALA A 110 0.98 -22.12 7.21
CA ALA A 110 1.93 -22.19 6.11
C ALA A 110 1.21 -22.55 4.80
N TRP A 111 1.66 -21.94 3.69
CA TRP A 111 1.17 -22.27 2.35
C TRP A 111 2.12 -23.22 1.61
N TYR A 112 3.28 -23.47 2.18
CA TYR A 112 4.31 -24.41 1.72
C TYR A 112 4.26 -25.70 2.54
N PRO A 113 4.88 -26.81 2.07
CA PRO A 113 4.93 -28.06 2.80
C PRO A 113 5.78 -27.94 4.08
N SER A 114 5.20 -27.38 5.13
CA SER A 114 5.84 -27.22 6.44
C SER A 114 6.01 -28.58 7.11
N ARG A 115 7.11 -28.73 7.86
CA ARG A 115 7.40 -29.94 8.65
C ARG A 115 6.94 -29.80 10.10
N THR A 116 6.72 -28.59 10.56
CA THR A 116 6.48 -28.28 11.98
C THR A 116 5.17 -27.56 12.24
N LEU A 117 4.58 -26.96 11.20
CA LEU A 117 3.38 -26.13 11.30
C LEU A 117 2.25 -26.69 10.44
N PRO A 118 0.98 -26.42 10.81
CA PRO A 118 -0.13 -26.69 9.91
C PRO A 118 0.06 -25.96 8.58
N HIS A 119 -0.28 -26.66 7.50
CA HIS A 119 -0.21 -26.07 6.17
C HIS A 119 -1.54 -26.17 5.42
N ILE A 120 -1.67 -25.43 4.34
CA ILE A 120 -2.95 -25.21 3.66
C ILE A 120 -3.58 -26.49 3.07
N LEU A 121 -2.78 -27.53 2.83
CA LEU A 121 -3.26 -28.81 2.31
C LEU A 121 -3.59 -29.84 3.41
N ASP A 122 -3.45 -29.49 4.71
CA ASP A 122 -3.75 -30.44 5.79
C ASP A 122 -5.22 -30.83 5.79
N GLY A 123 -5.49 -32.10 5.50
CA GLY A 123 -6.83 -32.64 5.38
C GLY A 123 -7.55 -32.36 4.06
N TYR A 124 -6.92 -31.62 3.13
CA TYR A 124 -7.48 -31.39 1.80
C TYR A 124 -7.32 -32.62 0.90
N ARG A 125 -8.32 -32.89 0.09
CA ARG A 125 -8.28 -33.87 -1.01
C ARG A 125 -8.68 -33.20 -2.31
N ARG A 126 -8.13 -33.67 -3.42
CA ARG A 126 -8.40 -33.11 -4.75
C ARG A 126 -9.91 -32.95 -4.98
N GLY A 127 -10.31 -31.76 -5.36
CA GLY A 127 -11.71 -31.43 -5.64
C GLY A 127 -12.61 -31.32 -4.42
N ASP A 128 -12.08 -31.29 -3.19
CA ASP A 128 -12.88 -31.24 -1.96
C ASP A 128 -13.55 -29.88 -1.77
N ALA A 129 -14.73 -29.75 -2.36
CA ALA A 129 -15.55 -28.55 -2.23
C ALA A 129 -16.04 -28.31 -0.79
N ALA A 130 -16.20 -29.36 0.04
CA ALA A 130 -16.64 -29.20 1.42
C ALA A 130 -15.54 -28.56 2.27
N PHE A 131 -14.29 -29.00 2.08
CA PHE A 131 -13.13 -28.37 2.72
C PHE A 131 -12.99 -26.91 2.29
N ALA A 132 -12.99 -26.61 0.98
CA ALA A 132 -12.90 -25.24 0.47
C ALA A 132 -14.05 -24.35 0.97
N ARG A 133 -15.27 -24.88 1.04
CA ARG A 133 -16.43 -24.15 1.58
C ARG A 133 -16.26 -23.84 3.08
N SER A 134 -15.64 -24.74 3.85
CA SER A 134 -15.36 -24.48 5.27
C SER A 134 -14.45 -23.26 5.46
N ILE A 135 -13.54 -23.01 4.53
CA ILE A 135 -12.70 -21.80 4.48
C ILE A 135 -13.54 -20.59 4.07
N ALA A 136 -14.22 -20.69 2.92
CA ALA A 136 -14.99 -19.58 2.34
C ALA A 136 -16.06 -19.04 3.30
N ALA A 137 -16.75 -19.92 4.03
CA ALA A 137 -17.75 -19.55 5.01
C ALA A 137 -17.19 -18.86 6.27
N GLY A 138 -15.88 -18.82 6.44
CA GLY A 138 -15.21 -18.04 7.51
C GLY A 138 -14.96 -16.57 7.15
N ALA A 139 -15.13 -16.21 5.88
CA ALA A 139 -14.97 -14.83 5.43
C ALA A 139 -16.18 -13.98 5.87
N ALA A 140 -15.88 -12.75 6.30
CA ALA A 140 -16.92 -11.80 6.66
C ALA A 140 -17.64 -11.27 5.39
N ASP A 141 -18.92 -10.96 5.56
CA ASP A 141 -19.71 -10.17 4.61
C ASP A 141 -19.92 -10.81 3.21
N LEU A 142 -19.83 -12.14 3.09
CA LEU A 142 -20.13 -12.87 1.86
C LEU A 142 -21.58 -13.38 1.85
N THR A 143 -22.26 -13.19 0.72
CA THR A 143 -23.54 -13.86 0.42
C THR A 143 -23.29 -15.34 0.08
N GLU A 144 -24.31 -16.19 0.13
CA GLU A 144 -24.19 -17.60 -0.25
C GLU A 144 -23.64 -17.81 -1.67
N ALA A 145 -24.13 -17.02 -2.63
CA ALA A 145 -23.61 -17.09 -4.01
C ALA A 145 -22.12 -16.71 -4.09
N GLN A 146 -21.67 -15.83 -3.23
CA GLN A 146 -20.28 -15.43 -3.10
C GLN A 146 -19.44 -16.53 -2.47
N ILE A 147 -19.95 -17.18 -1.44
CA ILE A 147 -19.32 -18.32 -0.81
C ILE A 147 -19.17 -19.47 -1.83
N ASP A 148 -20.18 -19.73 -2.65
CA ASP A 148 -20.13 -20.76 -3.68
C ASP A 148 -19.04 -20.47 -4.74
N LEU A 149 -18.96 -19.23 -5.21
CA LEU A 149 -17.96 -18.85 -6.18
C LEU A 149 -16.54 -18.92 -5.58
N PHE A 150 -16.39 -18.40 -4.36
CA PHE A 150 -15.11 -18.44 -3.66
C PHE A 150 -14.67 -19.87 -3.38
N THR A 151 -15.62 -20.76 -3.04
CA THR A 151 -15.37 -22.21 -2.88
C THR A 151 -14.77 -22.81 -4.15
N ARG A 152 -15.39 -22.57 -5.32
CA ARG A 152 -14.85 -23.09 -6.60
C ARG A 152 -13.44 -22.60 -6.87
N ASN A 153 -13.16 -21.33 -6.59
CA ASN A 153 -11.82 -20.77 -6.80
C ASN A 153 -10.79 -21.34 -5.82
N LEU A 154 -11.19 -21.54 -4.56
CA LEU A 154 -10.33 -22.21 -3.58
C LEU A 154 -10.01 -23.63 -3.98
N VAL A 155 -10.99 -24.40 -4.47
CA VAL A 155 -10.73 -25.75 -5.00
C VAL A 155 -9.69 -25.71 -6.10
N THR A 156 -9.86 -24.84 -7.10
CA THR A 156 -8.88 -24.70 -8.18
C THR A 156 -7.49 -24.37 -7.65
N MET A 157 -7.39 -23.40 -6.75
CA MET A 157 -6.11 -22.98 -6.17
C MET A 157 -5.47 -24.11 -5.36
N LEU A 158 -6.25 -24.80 -4.51
CA LEU A 158 -5.75 -25.89 -3.68
C LEU A 158 -5.30 -27.10 -4.52
N ASP A 159 -6.01 -27.38 -5.62
CA ASP A 159 -5.60 -28.42 -6.56
C ASP A 159 -4.26 -28.10 -7.23
N LEU A 160 -3.99 -26.83 -7.55
CA LEU A 160 -2.68 -26.41 -8.07
C LEU A 160 -1.55 -26.61 -7.04
N TYR A 161 -1.80 -26.28 -5.76
CA TYR A 161 -0.86 -26.57 -4.68
C TYR A 161 -0.63 -28.08 -4.52
N LEU A 162 -1.73 -28.85 -4.61
CA LEU A 162 -1.68 -30.32 -4.48
C LEU A 162 -0.92 -30.95 -5.64
N ASP A 163 -1.11 -30.49 -6.88
CA ASP A 163 -0.35 -30.94 -8.05
C ASP A 163 1.16 -30.83 -7.84
N LEU A 164 1.62 -29.67 -7.36
CA LEU A 164 3.04 -29.47 -7.06
C LEU A 164 3.50 -30.38 -5.93
N HIS A 165 2.72 -30.51 -4.87
CA HIS A 165 3.06 -31.36 -3.72
C HIS A 165 3.14 -32.84 -4.11
N GLU A 166 2.15 -33.36 -4.84
CA GLU A 166 2.14 -34.75 -5.35
C GLU A 166 3.25 -34.99 -6.37
N GLY A 167 3.61 -33.96 -7.14
CA GLY A 167 4.77 -33.96 -8.05
C GLY A 167 6.12 -33.86 -7.35
N GLY A 168 6.17 -33.83 -6.01
CA GLY A 168 7.40 -33.69 -5.23
C GLY A 168 8.05 -32.31 -5.32
N VAL A 169 7.32 -31.29 -5.73
CA VAL A 169 7.79 -29.90 -5.87
C VAL A 169 7.49 -29.10 -4.61
N ASP A 170 8.53 -28.72 -3.89
CA ASP A 170 8.43 -27.65 -2.88
C ASP A 170 8.42 -26.31 -3.61
N TRP A 171 7.22 -25.76 -3.80
CA TRP A 171 7.01 -24.54 -4.58
C TRP A 171 7.74 -23.33 -4.00
N LEU A 172 7.91 -23.25 -2.66
CA LEU A 172 8.60 -22.14 -2.02
C LEU A 172 10.11 -22.17 -2.33
N ALA A 173 10.71 -23.37 -2.26
CA ALA A 173 12.10 -23.58 -2.72
C ALA A 173 12.25 -23.30 -4.21
N GLU A 174 11.26 -23.72 -5.02
CA GLU A 174 11.28 -23.54 -6.47
C GLU A 174 11.18 -22.06 -6.87
N ALA A 175 10.33 -21.29 -6.21
CA ALA A 175 10.22 -19.85 -6.45
C ALA A 175 11.57 -19.14 -6.18
N ALA A 176 12.29 -19.51 -5.12
CA ALA A 176 13.62 -18.95 -4.85
C ALA A 176 14.64 -19.34 -5.94
N ARG A 177 14.61 -20.60 -6.43
CA ARG A 177 15.46 -21.05 -7.55
C ARG A 177 15.15 -20.28 -8.83
N ALA A 178 13.86 -20.14 -9.15
CA ALA A 178 13.40 -19.40 -10.33
C ALA A 178 13.86 -17.94 -10.30
N CYS A 179 13.75 -17.26 -9.15
CA CYS A 179 14.24 -15.89 -9.00
C CYS A 179 15.73 -15.77 -9.30
N ARG A 180 16.55 -16.63 -8.70
CA ARG A 180 18.00 -16.62 -8.95
C ARG A 180 18.35 -16.95 -10.41
N ALA A 181 17.67 -17.92 -10.99
CA ALA A 181 17.85 -18.25 -12.41
C ALA A 181 17.47 -17.08 -13.34
N ALA A 182 16.54 -16.23 -12.92
CA ALA A 182 16.11 -15.04 -13.65
C ALA A 182 16.92 -13.78 -13.28
N GLY A 183 17.88 -13.86 -12.36
CA GLY A 183 18.74 -12.75 -11.96
C GLY A 183 18.10 -11.73 -11.01
N ILE A 184 16.99 -12.08 -10.36
CA ILE A 184 16.32 -11.25 -9.34
C ILE A 184 16.44 -11.87 -7.95
N SER A 185 16.35 -11.03 -6.92
CA SER A 185 16.48 -11.48 -5.52
C SER A 185 15.17 -12.06 -5.00
N PRO A 186 15.15 -13.29 -4.45
CA PRO A 186 13.98 -13.85 -3.78
C PRO A 186 13.88 -13.35 -2.35
N TRP A 187 12.75 -12.75 -1.98
CA TRP A 187 12.44 -12.31 -0.61
C TRP A 187 11.16 -12.98 -0.12
N LEU A 188 11.04 -13.17 1.20
CA LEU A 188 9.80 -13.62 1.84
C LEU A 188 9.03 -12.43 2.38
N SER A 189 7.72 -12.39 2.14
CA SER A 189 6.81 -11.43 2.76
C SER A 189 5.81 -12.17 3.63
N TYR A 190 5.98 -12.13 4.95
CA TYR A 190 5.11 -12.79 5.90
C TYR A 190 3.89 -11.93 6.22
N ARG A 191 2.70 -12.44 5.97
CA ARG A 191 1.46 -11.85 6.49
C ARG A 191 1.40 -12.01 7.99
N MET A 192 1.57 -10.91 8.71
CA MET A 192 1.59 -10.93 10.18
C MET A 192 0.19 -11.09 10.77
N ASN A 193 -0.83 -10.54 10.13
CA ASN A 193 -2.19 -10.66 10.59
C ASN A 193 -3.20 -10.84 9.44
N ALA A 194 -3.50 -12.09 9.12
CA ALA A 194 -4.50 -12.44 8.12
C ALA A 194 -5.87 -12.59 8.79
N THR A 195 -6.73 -11.58 8.65
CA THR A 195 -8.06 -11.54 9.30
C THR A 195 -9.21 -11.95 8.39
N HIS A 196 -8.93 -12.47 7.18
CA HIS A 196 -9.95 -12.75 6.16
C HIS A 196 -10.99 -13.81 6.58
N PHE A 197 -10.59 -14.75 7.44
CA PHE A 197 -11.41 -15.90 7.84
C PHE A 197 -11.63 -15.93 9.34
N SER A 198 -11.61 -14.78 9.99
CA SER A 198 -11.65 -14.65 11.46
C SER A 198 -12.97 -15.03 12.10
N LEU A 199 -14.07 -15.06 11.33
CA LEU A 199 -15.39 -15.44 11.85
C LEU A 199 -15.50 -16.93 12.21
N ARG A 200 -14.60 -17.76 11.70
CA ARG A 200 -14.53 -19.20 12.03
C ARG A 200 -13.14 -19.56 12.53
N PRO A 201 -12.88 -19.45 13.84
CA PRO A 201 -11.56 -19.73 14.40
C PRO A 201 -11.03 -21.12 14.07
N GLU A 202 -11.93 -22.10 13.88
CA GLU A 202 -11.62 -23.47 13.51
C GLU A 202 -11.30 -23.68 12.02
N SER A 203 -11.41 -22.63 11.19
CA SER A 203 -11.11 -22.73 9.76
C SER A 203 -9.71 -23.29 9.52
N PRO A 204 -9.53 -24.19 8.51
CA PRO A 204 -8.24 -24.80 8.20
C PRO A 204 -7.11 -23.81 7.93
N VAL A 205 -7.44 -22.58 7.52
CA VAL A 205 -6.45 -21.51 7.22
C VAL A 205 -6.12 -20.64 8.42
N ASN A 206 -6.75 -20.88 9.58
CA ASN A 206 -6.43 -20.18 10.82
C ASN A 206 -5.47 -20.98 11.68
N ALA A 207 -4.54 -20.27 12.33
CA ALA A 207 -3.56 -20.87 13.23
C ALA A 207 -4.23 -21.63 14.39
N PRO A 208 -3.68 -22.76 14.86
CA PRO A 208 -4.20 -23.44 16.05
C PRO A 208 -4.30 -22.53 17.27
N VAL A 209 -3.33 -21.63 17.46
CA VAL A 209 -3.33 -20.64 18.56
C VAL A 209 -4.50 -19.65 18.46
N PHE A 210 -5.07 -19.46 17.27
CA PHE A 210 -6.21 -18.57 17.05
C PHE A 210 -7.54 -19.17 17.60
N ARG A 211 -7.59 -20.47 17.85
CA ARG A 211 -8.77 -21.13 18.43
C ARG A 211 -9.03 -20.70 19.87
N ASP A 212 -7.97 -20.39 20.60
CA ASP A 212 -8.08 -19.83 21.96
C ASP A 212 -8.50 -18.35 21.88
N PRO A 213 -9.65 -17.97 22.48
CA PRO A 213 -10.13 -16.59 22.51
C PRO A 213 -9.12 -15.61 23.11
N ALA A 214 -8.26 -16.03 24.05
CA ALA A 214 -7.25 -15.17 24.66
C ALA A 214 -6.18 -14.71 23.66
N ASN A 215 -5.97 -15.47 22.60
CA ASN A 215 -5.01 -15.17 21.54
C ASN A 215 -5.59 -14.34 20.38
N ARG A 216 -6.85 -13.90 20.50
CA ARG A 216 -7.54 -13.11 19.49
C ARG A 216 -7.75 -11.68 19.95
N LEU A 217 -7.73 -10.77 19.00
CA LEU A 217 -8.25 -9.42 19.19
C LEU A 217 -9.77 -9.43 19.26
N SER A 218 -10.33 -8.51 20.03
CA SER A 218 -11.79 -8.41 20.25
C SER A 218 -12.58 -7.95 19.01
N GLY A 219 -11.88 -7.49 17.97
CA GLY A 219 -12.50 -6.85 16.82
C GLY A 219 -12.88 -5.38 17.05
N ARG A 220 -12.49 -4.81 18.18
CA ARG A 220 -12.77 -3.40 18.49
C ARG A 220 -11.99 -2.49 17.56
N VAL A 221 -12.72 -1.62 16.84
CA VAL A 221 -12.14 -0.55 16.05
C VAL A 221 -11.70 0.57 16.99
N PRO A 222 -10.43 1.00 16.99
CA PRO A 222 -10.00 2.15 17.78
C PRO A 222 -10.77 3.41 17.40
N GLY A 223 -11.29 4.12 18.41
CA GLY A 223 -12.08 5.33 18.24
C GLY A 223 -13.13 5.51 19.32
N PRO A 224 -13.80 6.66 19.37
CA PRO A 224 -14.73 6.98 20.44
C PRO A 224 -15.99 6.14 20.47
N ALA A 225 -16.37 5.49 19.38
CA ALA A 225 -17.65 4.80 19.25
C ALA A 225 -17.64 3.33 19.73
N GLY A 226 -16.49 2.74 20.08
CA GLY A 226 -16.41 1.35 20.53
C GLY A 226 -16.96 0.31 19.54
N ALA A 227 -17.03 0.66 18.26
CA ALA A 227 -17.54 -0.23 17.23
C ALA A 227 -16.65 -1.47 17.07
N THR A 228 -17.25 -2.61 16.72
CA THR A 228 -16.53 -3.82 16.36
C THR A 228 -16.66 -4.11 14.87
N HIS A 229 -15.62 -4.70 14.28
CA HIS A 229 -15.65 -5.11 12.88
C HIS A 229 -14.85 -6.41 12.70
N PRO A 230 -15.33 -7.38 11.90
CA PRO A 230 -14.65 -8.68 11.72
C PRO A 230 -13.20 -8.55 11.25
N SER A 231 -12.89 -7.62 10.37
CA SER A 231 -11.50 -7.40 9.90
C SER A 231 -10.53 -6.89 10.98
N TRP A 232 -11.02 -6.63 12.19
CA TRP A 232 -10.20 -6.30 13.35
C TRP A 232 -10.03 -7.49 14.32
N ILE A 233 -10.64 -8.63 14.01
CA ILE A 233 -10.44 -9.87 14.74
C ILE A 233 -9.23 -10.58 14.15
N GLY A 234 -8.09 -10.42 14.74
CA GLY A 234 -6.82 -11.01 14.30
C GLY A 234 -6.08 -11.67 15.44
N LEU A 235 -4.87 -12.11 15.17
CA LEU A 235 -3.93 -12.61 16.18
C LEU A 235 -3.54 -11.47 17.14
N ASN A 236 -3.60 -11.73 18.44
CA ASN A 236 -3.19 -10.79 19.47
C ASN A 236 -1.70 -10.97 19.81
N PHE A 237 -0.85 -10.16 19.24
CA PHE A 237 0.60 -10.22 19.46
C PHE A 237 1.05 -9.78 20.86
N ALA A 238 0.14 -9.28 21.71
CA ALA A 238 0.43 -9.13 23.13
C ALA A 238 0.65 -10.50 23.80
N GLN A 239 0.08 -11.57 23.24
CA GLN A 239 0.17 -12.92 23.78
C GLN A 239 1.50 -13.60 23.39
N PRO A 240 2.26 -14.15 24.36
CA PRO A 240 3.50 -14.87 24.05
C PRO A 240 3.30 -16.06 23.12
N ALA A 241 2.17 -16.79 23.23
CA ALA A 241 1.85 -17.93 22.40
C ALA A 241 1.73 -17.55 20.91
N VAL A 242 1.15 -16.39 20.61
CA VAL A 242 1.02 -15.86 19.24
C VAL A 242 2.41 -15.52 18.69
N ARG A 243 3.22 -14.81 19.45
CA ARG A 243 4.60 -14.46 19.05
C ARG A 243 5.46 -15.71 18.83
N ALA A 244 5.34 -16.72 19.70
CA ALA A 244 6.06 -17.98 19.55
C ALA A 244 5.66 -18.73 18.27
N TYR A 245 4.35 -18.83 18.00
CA TYR A 245 3.84 -19.47 16.78
C TYR A 245 4.36 -18.78 15.50
N MET A 246 4.29 -17.46 15.45
CA MET A 246 4.78 -16.72 14.29
C MET A 246 6.30 -16.74 14.18
N LEU A 247 7.01 -16.77 15.31
CA LEU A 247 8.47 -16.95 15.32
C LEU A 247 8.87 -18.30 14.72
N ASP A 248 8.15 -19.39 15.06
CA ASP A 248 8.43 -20.71 14.52
C ASP A 248 8.20 -20.77 13.00
N MET A 249 7.14 -20.13 12.51
CA MET A 249 6.86 -20.01 11.08
C MET A 249 7.97 -19.26 10.34
N ILE A 250 8.38 -18.10 10.86
CA ILE A 250 9.44 -17.29 10.24
C ILE A 250 10.79 -17.99 10.35
N ARG A 251 11.06 -18.66 11.49
CA ARG A 251 12.28 -19.45 11.70
C ARG A 251 12.38 -20.60 10.69
N GLU A 252 11.30 -21.35 10.46
CA GLU A 252 11.31 -22.42 9.46
C GLU A 252 11.62 -21.87 8.06
N GLY A 253 10.98 -20.80 7.64
CA GLY A 253 11.25 -20.16 6.35
C GLY A 253 12.70 -19.68 6.21
N ILE A 254 13.27 -19.07 7.26
CA ILE A 254 14.65 -18.62 7.26
C ILE A 254 15.64 -19.79 7.19
N GLN A 255 15.38 -20.88 7.91
CA GLN A 255 16.31 -22.00 8.04
C GLN A 255 16.21 -23.00 6.89
N ALA A 256 15.00 -23.26 6.41
CA ALA A 256 14.75 -24.28 5.40
C ALA A 256 14.93 -23.77 3.96
N TYR A 257 14.80 -22.47 3.74
CA TYR A 257 14.79 -21.90 2.39
C TYR A 257 15.88 -20.85 2.20
N ASP A 258 16.33 -20.71 0.96
CA ASP A 258 17.42 -19.81 0.59
C ASP A 258 16.87 -18.49 0.02
N TYR A 259 16.23 -17.71 0.87
CA TYR A 259 15.76 -16.37 0.56
C TYR A 259 16.76 -15.29 1.00
N GLU A 260 16.74 -14.16 0.31
CA GLU A 260 17.74 -13.10 0.45
C GLU A 260 17.22 -11.86 1.20
N GLY A 261 15.95 -11.83 1.56
CA GLY A 261 15.32 -10.76 2.34
C GLY A 261 14.03 -11.23 2.98
N ILE A 262 13.62 -10.51 4.02
CA ILE A 262 12.43 -10.82 4.81
C ILE A 262 11.65 -9.53 5.02
N GLU A 263 10.36 -9.55 4.72
CA GLU A 263 9.40 -8.50 5.05
C GLU A 263 8.35 -9.04 6.02
N LEU A 264 8.09 -8.31 7.08
CA LEU A 264 6.96 -8.52 7.96
C LEU A 264 5.82 -7.60 7.48
N ASP A 265 4.85 -8.17 6.79
CA ASP A 265 3.72 -7.41 6.24
C ASP A 265 2.61 -7.23 7.29
N TRP A 266 2.61 -6.07 7.92
CA TRP A 266 1.59 -5.66 8.88
C TRP A 266 0.43 -4.89 8.24
N LEU A 267 0.56 -4.53 6.95
CA LEU A 267 -0.36 -3.56 6.37
C LEU A 267 -1.72 -4.13 6.03
N ARG A 268 -1.83 -5.37 5.58
CA ARG A 268 -3.16 -5.94 5.23
C ARG A 268 -4.19 -5.66 6.32
N HIS A 269 -3.81 -5.85 7.57
CA HIS A 269 -4.58 -5.47 8.74
C HIS A 269 -3.60 -5.05 9.84
N PRO A 270 -3.25 -3.76 9.93
CA PRO A 270 -2.26 -3.28 10.89
C PRO A 270 -2.83 -3.22 12.30
N VAL A 271 -3.38 -4.33 12.75
CA VAL A 271 -3.96 -4.55 14.08
C VAL A 271 -3.17 -5.66 14.74
N CYS A 272 -2.31 -5.29 15.69
CA CYS A 272 -1.36 -6.22 16.30
C CYS A 272 -1.73 -6.55 17.74
N VAL A 273 -2.26 -5.57 18.45
CA VAL A 273 -2.71 -5.67 19.85
C VAL A 273 -3.95 -4.80 20.06
N GLU A 274 -4.65 -5.01 21.16
CA GLU A 274 -5.72 -4.07 21.57
C GLU A 274 -5.12 -2.68 21.82
N ALA A 275 -5.68 -1.67 21.15
CA ALA A 275 -5.24 -0.29 21.32
C ALA A 275 -5.92 0.36 22.53
N PRO A 276 -5.19 1.17 23.34
CA PRO A 276 -3.76 1.45 23.24
C PRO A 276 -2.91 0.33 23.84
N ALA A 277 -1.80 0.02 23.16
CA ALA A 277 -0.82 -0.93 23.67
C ALA A 277 -0.17 -0.42 24.97
N SER A 278 0.07 -1.33 25.92
CA SER A 278 0.85 -1.00 27.09
C SER A 278 2.35 -0.80 26.73
N PRO A 279 3.10 -0.03 27.52
CA PRO A 279 4.55 0.11 27.32
C PRO A 279 5.28 -1.25 27.30
N SER A 280 4.91 -2.17 28.18
CA SER A 280 5.50 -3.51 28.22
C SER A 280 5.20 -4.34 26.96
N THR A 281 3.98 -4.23 26.40
CA THR A 281 3.62 -4.87 25.15
C THR A 281 4.42 -4.29 23.98
N THR A 282 4.57 -2.98 23.92
CA THR A 282 5.38 -2.30 22.89
C THR A 282 6.84 -2.74 22.95
N THR A 283 7.43 -2.80 24.16
CA THR A 283 8.78 -3.34 24.36
C THR A 283 8.88 -4.78 23.91
N ALA A 284 7.93 -5.64 24.29
CA ALA A 284 7.93 -7.04 23.91
C ALA A 284 7.87 -7.27 22.38
N LEU A 285 7.14 -6.43 21.63
CA LEU A 285 7.10 -6.49 20.17
C LEU A 285 8.40 -5.97 19.53
N THR A 286 9.01 -4.95 20.13
CA THR A 286 10.31 -4.44 19.70
C THR A 286 11.38 -5.51 19.88
N ASP A 287 11.45 -6.13 21.07
CA ASP A 287 12.42 -7.19 21.38
C ASP A 287 12.22 -8.43 20.50
N TRP A 288 10.96 -8.81 20.27
CA TRP A 288 10.61 -9.90 19.34
C TRP A 288 11.06 -9.62 17.91
N THR A 289 10.95 -8.38 17.44
CA THR A 289 11.50 -7.98 16.13
C THR A 289 13.03 -8.09 16.12
N GLY A 290 13.69 -7.76 17.23
CA GLY A 290 15.12 -7.96 17.43
C GLY A 290 15.53 -9.44 17.39
N GLU A 291 14.72 -10.34 17.99
CA GLU A 291 14.93 -11.78 17.92
C GLU A 291 14.85 -12.30 16.47
N LEU A 292 13.86 -11.85 15.69
CA LEU A 292 13.74 -12.17 14.26
C LEU A 292 14.96 -11.68 13.47
N LYS A 293 15.44 -10.48 13.76
CA LYS A 293 16.65 -9.92 13.13
C LYS A 293 17.90 -10.76 13.47
N ALA A 294 18.05 -11.17 14.71
CA ALA A 294 19.15 -12.03 15.13
C ALA A 294 19.10 -13.38 14.41
N LEU A 295 17.91 -13.97 14.29
CA LEU A 295 17.68 -15.23 13.57
C LEU A 295 18.05 -15.12 12.08
N ALA A 296 17.63 -14.04 11.40
CA ALA A 296 17.99 -13.78 10.01
C ALA A 296 19.51 -13.64 9.83
N ARG A 297 20.18 -12.89 10.71
CA ARG A 297 21.64 -12.71 10.71
C ARG A 297 22.41 -13.99 10.97
N ALA A 298 21.90 -14.85 11.83
CA ALA A 298 22.52 -16.15 12.11
C ALA A 298 22.53 -17.06 10.88
N ARG A 299 21.54 -16.94 9.99
CA ARG A 299 21.50 -17.68 8.72
C ARG A 299 22.47 -17.08 7.70
N ARG A 300 22.42 -15.74 7.55
CA ARG A 300 23.30 -14.98 6.66
C ARG A 300 23.34 -13.52 7.09
N ALA A 301 24.53 -12.97 7.27
CA ALA A 301 24.74 -11.64 7.88
C ALA A 301 24.11 -10.48 7.10
N ASP A 302 23.90 -10.63 5.80
CA ASP A 302 23.41 -9.61 4.88
C ASP A 302 21.91 -9.69 4.56
N VAL A 303 21.15 -10.61 5.18
CA VAL A 303 19.69 -10.70 4.99
C VAL A 303 19.02 -9.47 5.61
N PRO A 304 18.40 -8.59 4.79
CA PRO A 304 17.62 -7.48 5.32
C PRO A 304 16.31 -8.00 5.93
N LEU A 305 15.94 -7.40 7.06
CA LEU A 305 14.62 -7.53 7.68
C LEU A 305 13.89 -6.19 7.58
N GLY A 306 12.70 -6.19 7.03
CA GLY A 306 11.91 -4.98 6.89
C GLY A 306 10.45 -5.15 7.28
N LEU A 307 9.75 -4.02 7.25
CA LEU A 307 8.35 -3.92 7.61
C LEU A 307 7.56 -3.31 6.45
N ARG A 308 6.36 -3.82 6.16
CA ARG A 308 5.39 -3.13 5.32
C ARG A 308 4.29 -2.55 6.21
N LEU A 309 4.10 -1.23 6.13
CA LEU A 309 3.35 -0.45 7.12
C LEU A 309 2.54 0.69 6.48
N PRO A 310 1.44 1.14 7.12
CA PRO A 310 0.85 2.43 6.83
C PRO A 310 1.76 3.57 7.33
N ALA A 311 1.52 4.80 6.81
CA ALA A 311 2.40 5.93 7.08
C ALA A 311 2.19 6.62 8.44
N ASN A 312 1.20 6.21 9.23
CA ASN A 312 0.89 6.83 10.51
C ASN A 312 1.66 6.17 11.66
N LEU A 313 2.87 6.66 11.95
CA LEU A 313 3.71 6.13 13.03
C LEU A 313 3.09 6.27 14.42
N GLY A 314 2.24 7.26 14.64
CA GLY A 314 1.50 7.44 15.91
C GLY A 314 0.50 6.32 16.12
N TYR A 315 -0.27 5.98 15.08
CA TYR A 315 -1.16 4.83 15.09
C TYR A 315 -0.38 3.52 15.34
N LEU A 316 0.70 3.29 14.61
CA LEU A 316 1.51 2.07 14.74
C LEU A 316 1.99 1.87 16.18
N ARG A 317 2.49 2.93 16.81
CA ARG A 317 2.87 2.87 18.22
C ARG A 317 1.69 2.54 19.14
N SER A 318 0.50 3.07 18.83
CA SER A 318 -0.71 2.78 19.63
C SER A 318 -1.14 1.32 19.57
N VAL A 319 -0.74 0.58 18.54
CA VAL A 319 -0.96 -0.86 18.38
C VAL A 319 0.31 -1.68 18.65
N GLY A 320 1.30 -1.11 19.35
CA GLY A 320 2.48 -1.80 19.85
C GLY A 320 3.69 -1.81 18.91
N LEU A 321 3.61 -1.22 17.73
CA LEU A 321 4.72 -1.16 16.77
C LEU A 321 5.49 0.16 16.91
N ASP A 322 6.51 0.21 17.75
CA ASP A 322 7.41 1.36 17.85
C ASP A 322 8.50 1.29 16.77
N VAL A 323 8.12 1.68 15.55
CA VAL A 323 8.99 1.59 14.37
C VAL A 323 10.25 2.44 14.53
N ARG A 324 10.15 3.61 15.20
CA ARG A 324 11.31 4.46 15.46
C ARG A 324 12.34 3.74 16.32
N GLU A 325 11.87 3.08 17.37
CA GLU A 325 12.74 2.34 18.27
C GLU A 325 13.34 1.09 17.60
N MET A 326 12.53 0.35 16.82
CA MET A 326 13.02 -0.81 16.05
C MET A 326 14.13 -0.42 15.05
N VAL A 327 13.97 0.71 14.36
CA VAL A 327 14.99 1.26 13.44
C VAL A 327 16.22 1.72 14.22
N ARG A 328 16.04 2.47 15.31
CA ARG A 328 17.13 2.98 16.15
C ARG A 328 18.02 1.86 16.72
N GLN A 329 17.42 0.72 17.05
CA GLN A 329 18.13 -0.47 17.54
C GLN A 329 18.76 -1.31 16.40
N GLY A 330 18.53 -0.95 15.13
CA GLY A 330 19.03 -1.70 13.98
C GLY A 330 18.37 -3.05 13.79
N PHE A 331 17.13 -3.20 14.26
CA PHE A 331 16.33 -4.42 14.07
C PHE A 331 15.63 -4.42 12.71
N VAL A 332 15.41 -3.24 12.14
CA VAL A 332 14.75 -3.04 10.86
C VAL A 332 15.71 -2.35 9.89
N ASP A 333 15.93 -2.94 8.72
CA ASP A 333 16.81 -2.43 7.67
C ASP A 333 16.06 -1.63 6.62
N PHE A 334 14.79 -1.95 6.39
CA PHE A 334 13.94 -1.22 5.44
C PHE A 334 12.48 -1.14 5.90
N VAL A 335 11.78 -0.13 5.39
CA VAL A 335 10.33 0.01 5.60
C VAL A 335 9.67 0.33 4.26
N THR A 336 8.62 -0.43 3.92
CA THR A 336 7.72 -0.14 2.81
C THR A 336 6.50 0.58 3.35
N PHE A 337 6.35 1.88 3.05
CA PHE A 337 5.15 2.63 3.40
C PHE A 337 4.12 2.56 2.27
N SER A 338 2.95 2.05 2.58
CA SER A 338 1.88 1.83 1.62
C SER A 338 0.52 2.10 2.27
N ASN A 339 -0.51 2.25 1.45
CA ASN A 339 -1.89 2.23 1.92
C ASN A 339 -2.51 0.85 1.71
N TYR A 340 -3.66 0.64 2.34
CA TYR A 340 -4.43 -0.57 2.17
C TYR A 340 -5.27 -0.49 0.90
N TRP A 341 -5.04 -1.39 -0.05
CA TRP A 341 -5.81 -1.57 -1.28
C TRP A 341 -5.80 -0.42 -2.29
N GLN A 342 -5.07 0.64 -2.03
CA GLN A 342 -5.04 1.81 -2.87
C GLN A 342 -3.67 2.43 -2.92
N THR A 343 -3.35 3.01 -4.06
CA THR A 343 -2.20 3.89 -4.16
C THR A 343 -2.48 5.20 -3.42
N SER A 344 -1.58 5.58 -2.53
CA SER A 344 -1.59 6.90 -1.89
C SER A 344 -0.73 7.90 -2.66
N TRP A 345 -1.27 9.11 -2.81
CA TRP A 345 -0.53 10.26 -3.32
C TRP A 345 0.14 11.07 -2.20
N GLU A 346 -0.40 10.98 -0.97
CA GLU A 346 -0.11 11.91 0.11
C GLU A 346 0.82 11.33 1.18
N THR A 347 1.42 10.17 0.93
CA THR A 347 2.36 9.54 1.87
C THR A 347 3.56 10.48 2.12
N PRO A 348 3.75 10.99 3.34
CA PRO A 348 4.74 12.02 3.63
C PRO A 348 6.14 11.41 3.85
N LEU A 349 6.73 10.84 2.79
CA LEU A 349 8.00 10.09 2.88
C LEU A 349 9.16 10.95 3.35
N ASP A 350 9.14 12.25 3.04
CA ASP A 350 10.11 13.22 3.54
C ASP A 350 10.05 13.40 5.06
N VAL A 351 8.85 13.40 5.64
CA VAL A 351 8.66 13.44 7.10
C VAL A 351 9.11 12.13 7.73
N LEU A 352 8.68 11.00 7.15
CA LEU A 352 9.05 9.67 7.62
C LEU A 352 10.57 9.45 7.58
N ARG A 353 11.25 9.93 6.53
CA ARG A 353 12.71 9.92 6.43
C ARG A 353 13.36 10.70 7.58
N ARG A 354 12.86 11.90 7.89
CA ARG A 354 13.39 12.70 9.01
C ARG A 354 13.18 12.02 10.36
N GLU A 355 12.05 11.32 10.54
CA GLU A 355 11.72 10.65 11.79
C GLU A 355 12.47 9.34 12.01
N LEU A 356 12.74 8.59 10.94
CA LEU A 356 13.42 7.30 11.01
C LEU A 356 14.93 7.38 10.79
N GLY A 357 15.42 8.51 10.27
CA GLY A 357 16.85 8.71 10.00
C GLY A 357 17.31 8.24 8.61
N PRO A 358 18.58 8.49 8.27
CA PRO A 358 19.14 8.22 6.94
C PRO A 358 19.52 6.75 6.72
N ASP A 359 19.68 5.97 7.79
CA ASP A 359 20.28 4.64 7.70
C ASP A 359 19.28 3.53 7.36
N VAL A 360 17.98 3.80 7.45
CA VAL A 360 16.93 2.86 7.05
C VAL A 360 16.54 3.07 5.58
N VAL A 361 16.36 1.99 4.83
CA VAL A 361 15.86 2.08 3.45
C VAL A 361 14.35 2.28 3.46
N ILE A 362 13.85 3.26 2.71
CA ILE A 362 12.41 3.54 2.59
C ILE A 362 11.94 3.26 1.17
N TYR A 363 10.98 2.36 1.03
CA TYR A 363 10.28 2.12 -0.21
C TYR A 363 8.91 2.80 -0.20
N GLY A 364 8.58 3.48 -1.31
CA GLY A 364 7.23 3.97 -1.56
C GLY A 364 6.35 2.87 -2.11
N GLY A 365 5.32 2.47 -1.36
CA GLY A 365 4.37 1.45 -1.81
C GLY A 365 3.45 1.97 -2.92
N ILE A 366 3.26 1.18 -3.97
CA ILE A 366 2.37 1.45 -5.10
C ILE A 366 1.41 0.28 -5.24
N GLU A 367 0.14 0.55 -5.03
CA GLU A 367 -0.93 -0.41 -5.31
C GLU A 367 -1.34 -0.32 -6.78
N ASP A 368 -1.79 -1.41 -7.33
CA ASP A 368 -2.30 -1.42 -8.70
C ASP A 368 -3.60 -0.62 -8.87
N ALA A 369 -4.36 -0.47 -7.81
CA ALA A 369 -5.61 0.29 -7.84
C ALA A 369 -5.35 1.80 -7.66
N PRO A 370 -5.87 2.65 -8.55
CA PRO A 370 -5.93 4.08 -8.31
C PRO A 370 -6.86 4.39 -7.14
N ASN A 371 -6.73 5.59 -6.57
CA ASN A 371 -7.65 6.05 -5.54
C ASN A 371 -9.09 6.09 -6.05
N TRP A 372 -10.03 5.95 -5.12
CA TRP A 372 -11.45 5.89 -5.41
C TRP A 372 -12.14 7.22 -5.27
N LEU A 373 -13.26 7.37 -5.99
CA LEU A 373 -14.11 8.55 -5.96
C LEU A 373 -15.44 8.24 -5.28
N GLU A 374 -15.45 8.11 -3.97
CA GLU A 374 -16.72 7.96 -3.23
C GLU A 374 -17.68 9.14 -3.42
N ALA A 375 -17.12 10.32 -3.66
CA ALA A 375 -17.90 11.56 -3.66
C ALA A 375 -18.63 11.82 -4.98
N LEU A 376 -18.31 11.10 -6.06
CA LEU A 376 -18.83 11.39 -7.40
C LEU A 376 -20.23 10.87 -7.67
N ALA A 377 -20.73 9.92 -6.89
CA ALA A 377 -22.05 9.36 -7.11
C ALA A 377 -22.79 9.12 -5.81
N PRO A 378 -23.60 10.06 -5.34
CA PRO A 378 -24.47 9.88 -4.19
C PRO A 378 -25.38 8.64 -4.33
N SER A 379 -25.80 8.30 -5.55
CA SER A 379 -26.55 7.07 -5.85
C SER A 379 -25.76 5.79 -5.67
N LEU A 380 -24.43 5.87 -5.67
CA LEU A 380 -23.52 4.76 -5.43
C LEU A 380 -23.12 4.66 -3.96
N THR A 381 -23.12 5.77 -3.22
CA THR A 381 -22.91 5.79 -1.76
C THR A 381 -24.14 5.28 -0.99
N ALA A 382 -25.34 5.36 -1.58
CA ALA A 382 -26.56 4.83 -1.00
C ALA A 382 -26.68 3.30 -1.10
N ARG A 383 -25.85 2.62 -1.89
CA ARG A 383 -25.70 1.17 -1.90
C ARG A 383 -24.50 0.77 -1.07
N PRO A 384 -24.46 -0.44 -0.51
CA PRO A 384 -23.28 -0.94 0.20
C PRO A 384 -22.11 -1.23 -0.78
N LEU A 385 -21.68 -0.19 -1.51
CA LEU A 385 -20.46 -0.21 -2.32
C LEU A 385 -19.26 -0.63 -1.47
N GLY A 386 -19.32 -0.37 -0.16
CA GLY A 386 -18.35 -0.88 0.78
C GLY A 386 -18.23 -2.40 0.76
N GLN A 387 -19.33 -3.12 0.58
CA GLN A 387 -19.29 -4.57 0.41
C GLN A 387 -18.75 -4.94 -0.97
N GLU A 388 -19.20 -4.28 -2.02
CA GLU A 388 -18.71 -4.55 -3.38
C GLU A 388 -17.26 -4.20 -3.56
N LEU A 389 -16.77 -3.16 -2.89
CA LEU A 389 -15.36 -2.77 -2.90
C LEU A 389 -14.50 -3.57 -1.93
N GLN A 390 -15.02 -3.96 -0.75
CA GLN A 390 -14.36 -4.92 0.13
C GLN A 390 -14.16 -6.28 -0.53
N LEU A 391 -15.14 -6.68 -1.35
CA LEU A 391 -15.07 -7.90 -2.15
C LEU A 391 -14.11 -7.80 -3.32
N ALA A 392 -13.64 -6.58 -3.64
CA ALA A 392 -12.60 -6.34 -4.60
C ALA A 392 -11.23 -6.91 -4.17
N GLY A 393 -11.02 -7.44 -2.91
CA GLY A 393 -9.84 -8.22 -2.48
C GLY A 393 -9.88 -9.70 -2.87
N ASP A 394 -11.09 -10.22 -3.11
CA ASP A 394 -11.28 -11.65 -3.35
C ASP A 394 -11.45 -11.88 -4.85
N ASN A 395 -10.42 -12.29 -5.46
CA ASN A 395 -10.06 -12.24 -6.85
C ASN A 395 -11.13 -12.61 -7.88
N ALA A 396 -11.67 -13.79 -7.88
CA ALA A 396 -12.54 -14.25 -8.96
C ALA A 396 -14.01 -13.82 -8.81
N TYR A 397 -14.45 -13.67 -7.59
CA TYR A 397 -15.82 -13.28 -7.26
C TYR A 397 -16.22 -11.93 -7.87
N ARG A 398 -15.29 -11.05 -8.00
CA ARG A 398 -15.48 -9.70 -8.53
C ARG A 398 -15.68 -9.63 -10.01
N SER A 399 -14.98 -10.49 -10.78
CA SER A 399 -15.10 -10.48 -12.23
C SER A 399 -16.49 -10.86 -12.68
N GLU A 400 -17.12 -11.85 -12.01
CA GLU A 400 -18.45 -12.31 -12.36
C GLU A 400 -19.53 -11.29 -11.98
N LYS A 401 -19.45 -10.70 -10.79
CA LYS A 401 -20.40 -9.67 -10.35
C LYS A 401 -20.29 -8.39 -11.19
N ALA A 402 -19.10 -8.03 -11.67
CA ALA A 402 -18.95 -6.94 -12.62
C ALA A 402 -19.46 -7.27 -13.99
N ALA A 403 -19.33 -8.50 -14.44
CA ALA A 403 -19.89 -8.92 -15.71
C ALA A 403 -21.43 -8.87 -15.69
N SER A 404 -22.05 -9.14 -14.54
CA SER A 404 -23.51 -9.19 -14.39
C SER A 404 -24.16 -7.82 -14.14
N SER A 405 -23.43 -6.79 -13.72
CA SER A 405 -23.99 -5.47 -13.41
C SER A 405 -23.23 -4.34 -14.14
N PRO A 406 -23.89 -3.64 -15.07
CA PRO A 406 -23.27 -2.51 -15.77
C PRO A 406 -22.79 -1.39 -14.86
N ARG A 407 -23.46 -1.20 -13.71
CA ARG A 407 -23.07 -0.18 -12.70
C ARG A 407 -21.87 -0.61 -11.86
N VAL A 408 -21.74 -1.91 -11.60
CA VAL A 408 -20.60 -2.47 -10.86
C VAL A 408 -19.36 -2.53 -11.76
N ARG A 409 -19.51 -2.67 -13.07
CA ARG A 409 -18.37 -2.61 -14.02
C ARG A 409 -17.56 -1.33 -13.90
N GLY A 410 -18.18 -0.22 -13.55
CA GLY A 410 -17.49 1.05 -13.36
C GLY A 410 -16.75 1.23 -12.04
N THR A 411 -17.04 0.40 -11.02
CA THR A 411 -16.44 0.51 -9.68
C THR A 411 -15.24 -0.39 -9.49
N ARG A 412 -14.84 -1.11 -10.54
CA ARG A 412 -13.75 -2.05 -10.43
C ARG A 412 -12.42 -1.42 -10.67
N TYR A 413 -11.43 -2.10 -10.11
CA TYR A 413 -10.05 -1.81 -10.36
C TYR A 413 -9.79 -1.74 -11.85
N LEU A 414 -9.46 -0.56 -12.28
CA LEU A 414 -8.67 -0.41 -13.45
C LEU A 414 -7.23 -0.65 -13.05
N SER A 415 -6.52 -1.37 -13.88
CA SER A 415 -5.08 -1.37 -13.79
C SER A 415 -4.57 0.04 -13.81
N ALA A 416 -3.67 0.36 -12.90
CA ALA A 416 -2.91 1.58 -13.02
C ALA A 416 -2.22 1.61 -14.38
N SER A 417 -2.49 2.65 -15.16
CA SER A 417 -1.80 2.85 -16.44
C SER A 417 -0.33 3.18 -16.21
N ALA A 418 0.51 2.99 -17.22
CA ALA A 418 1.92 3.36 -17.13
C ALA A 418 2.14 4.83 -16.74
N PRO A 419 1.42 5.84 -17.30
CA PRO A 419 1.50 7.21 -16.81
C PRO A 419 1.12 7.40 -15.34
N PHE A 420 0.10 6.66 -14.85
CA PHE A 420 -0.29 6.70 -13.45
C PHE A 420 0.81 6.14 -12.53
N LEU A 421 1.37 4.98 -12.87
CA LEU A 421 2.46 4.37 -12.11
C LEU A 421 3.70 5.27 -12.07
N ARG A 422 4.06 5.87 -13.21
CA ARG A 422 5.19 6.81 -13.30
C ARG A 422 4.97 8.05 -12.45
N ALA A 423 3.78 8.61 -12.44
CA ALA A 423 3.43 9.75 -11.60
C ALA A 423 3.57 9.42 -10.12
N ASN A 424 3.04 8.28 -9.69
CA ASN A 424 3.10 7.87 -8.30
C ASN A 424 4.54 7.55 -7.85
N ALA A 425 5.28 6.81 -8.65
CA ALA A 425 6.69 6.52 -8.40
C ALA A 425 7.53 7.81 -8.36
N GLY A 426 7.34 8.70 -9.35
CA GLY A 426 8.05 9.97 -9.42
C GLY A 426 7.86 10.84 -8.19
N GLY A 427 6.61 10.98 -7.73
CA GLY A 427 6.30 11.73 -6.50
C GLY A 427 6.95 11.11 -5.26
N LYS A 428 6.92 9.79 -5.10
CA LYS A 428 7.53 9.08 -3.96
C LYS A 428 9.06 9.20 -3.95
N LEU A 429 9.69 9.00 -5.09
CA LEU A 429 11.14 9.15 -5.22
C LEU A 429 11.59 10.59 -5.00
N ALA A 430 10.83 11.58 -5.49
CA ALA A 430 11.09 13.00 -5.27
C ALA A 430 10.92 13.43 -3.80
N LEU A 431 10.14 12.69 -3.00
CA LEU A 431 10.05 12.85 -1.55
C LEU A 431 11.14 12.08 -0.77
N GLY A 432 12.09 11.45 -1.44
CA GLY A 432 13.23 10.80 -0.80
C GLY A 432 13.04 9.32 -0.49
N ALA A 433 12.12 8.63 -1.18
CA ALA A 433 12.14 7.17 -1.18
C ALA A 433 13.41 6.65 -1.87
N ASP A 434 14.00 5.59 -1.34
CA ASP A 434 15.16 4.93 -1.93
C ASP A 434 14.79 4.04 -3.12
N GLY A 435 13.53 3.64 -3.18
CA GLY A 435 12.96 2.81 -4.23
C GLY A 435 11.44 2.71 -4.12
N VAL A 436 10.85 1.83 -4.90
CA VAL A 436 9.41 1.56 -4.91
C VAL A 436 9.13 0.09 -4.66
N ALA A 437 7.95 -0.19 -4.11
CA ALA A 437 7.44 -1.54 -3.92
C ALA A 437 6.02 -1.63 -4.49
N THR A 438 5.84 -2.41 -5.55
CA THR A 438 4.51 -2.66 -6.12
C THR A 438 3.83 -3.81 -5.40
N PHE A 439 2.52 -3.67 -5.18
CA PHE A 439 1.70 -4.64 -4.46
C PHE A 439 0.38 -4.85 -5.19
N ASN A 440 -0.17 -6.05 -5.16
CA ASN A 440 -1.42 -6.43 -5.82
C ASN A 440 -1.45 -6.16 -7.34
N PHE A 441 -0.32 -6.30 -8.01
CA PHE A 441 -0.20 -6.03 -9.43
C PHE A 441 -0.58 -7.26 -10.27
N PHE A 442 -1.87 -7.56 -10.33
CA PHE A 442 -2.41 -8.74 -10.99
C PHE A 442 -2.43 -8.59 -12.52
N VAL A 443 -1.99 -9.61 -13.25
CA VAL A 443 -2.09 -9.66 -14.73
C VAL A 443 -3.44 -10.14 -15.24
N THR A 444 -4.42 -10.37 -14.38
CA THR A 444 -5.59 -11.16 -14.72
C THR A 444 -6.86 -10.35 -14.77
N ASP A 445 -7.80 -10.74 -15.61
CA ASP A 445 -9.13 -10.14 -15.70
C ASP A 445 -10.00 -10.40 -14.45
N GLN A 446 -9.54 -11.25 -13.53
CA GLN A 446 -10.33 -11.67 -12.36
C GLN A 446 -10.64 -10.53 -11.39
N VAL A 447 -9.71 -9.60 -11.25
CA VAL A 447 -9.86 -8.41 -10.40
C VAL A 447 -10.06 -7.14 -11.19
N ARG A 448 -10.11 -7.21 -12.53
CA ARG A 448 -10.09 -6.06 -13.41
C ARG A 448 -11.32 -6.03 -14.33
N VAL A 449 -11.52 -4.89 -14.94
CA VAL A 449 -12.47 -4.79 -16.06
C VAL A 449 -12.02 -5.77 -17.15
N PRO A 450 -12.92 -6.58 -17.70
CA PRO A 450 -12.55 -7.52 -18.77
C PRO A 450 -11.76 -6.86 -19.91
N GLY A 451 -10.68 -7.51 -20.33
CA GLY A 451 -9.78 -6.99 -21.38
C GLY A 451 -8.70 -6.03 -20.86
N GLN A 452 -8.69 -5.66 -19.57
CA GLN A 452 -7.61 -4.87 -18.98
C GLN A 452 -6.68 -5.74 -18.16
N ARG A 453 -5.42 -5.75 -18.54
CA ARG A 453 -4.35 -6.49 -17.83
C ARG A 453 -3.32 -5.52 -17.31
N ALA A 454 -2.66 -5.86 -16.20
CA ALA A 454 -1.49 -5.13 -15.77
C ALA A 454 -0.41 -5.24 -16.83
N ASP A 455 0.14 -4.09 -17.22
CA ASP A 455 1.32 -4.05 -18.07
C ASP A 455 2.57 -4.11 -17.19
N TYR A 456 3.16 -5.28 -17.07
CA TYR A 456 4.40 -5.46 -16.33
C TYR A 456 5.57 -4.65 -16.92
N ALA A 457 5.55 -4.34 -18.22
CA ALA A 457 6.58 -3.50 -18.83
C ALA A 457 6.63 -2.09 -18.21
N ALA A 458 5.49 -1.59 -17.69
CA ALA A 458 5.41 -0.31 -17.02
C ALA A 458 6.24 -0.25 -15.72
N LEU A 459 6.60 -1.39 -15.13
CA LEU A 459 7.37 -1.44 -13.87
C LEU A 459 8.84 -1.06 -14.07
N ARG A 460 9.37 -1.14 -15.30
CA ARG A 460 10.81 -0.98 -15.61
C ARG A 460 11.38 0.37 -15.21
N ASP A 461 10.59 1.42 -15.33
CA ASP A 461 11.07 2.79 -15.11
C ASP A 461 10.88 3.26 -13.66
N LEU A 462 10.10 2.54 -12.84
CA LEU A 462 9.55 3.08 -11.61
C LEU A 462 10.57 3.39 -10.52
N SER A 463 11.74 2.78 -10.54
CA SER A 463 12.75 2.92 -9.49
C SER A 463 13.83 3.98 -9.79
N ASP A 464 13.73 4.68 -10.92
CA ASP A 464 14.73 5.66 -11.34
C ASP A 464 14.08 7.00 -11.71
N LEU A 465 14.26 7.99 -10.84
CA LEU A 465 13.70 9.33 -11.04
C LEU A 465 14.20 9.98 -12.34
N GLY A 466 15.44 9.73 -12.73
CA GLY A 466 16.01 10.26 -13.98
C GLY A 466 15.30 9.70 -15.21
N ARG A 467 14.95 8.42 -15.20
CA ARG A 467 14.19 7.78 -16.28
C ARG A 467 12.76 8.24 -16.35
N LEU A 468 12.15 8.55 -15.20
CA LEU A 468 10.77 9.02 -15.14
C LEU A 468 10.59 10.43 -15.72
N ARG A 469 11.59 11.28 -15.62
CA ARG A 469 11.53 12.67 -16.13
C ARG A 469 11.34 12.70 -17.63
N GLY A 470 10.43 13.52 -18.09
CA GLY A 470 10.10 13.68 -19.51
C GLY A 470 9.15 12.61 -20.08
N LEU A 471 8.79 11.60 -19.30
CA LEU A 471 7.79 10.62 -19.69
C LEU A 471 6.37 11.11 -19.33
N PRO A 472 5.34 10.70 -20.07
CA PRO A 472 3.95 10.98 -19.71
C PRO A 472 3.62 10.48 -18.31
N LYS A 473 2.93 11.34 -17.52
CA LYS A 473 2.49 11.06 -16.16
C LYS A 473 1.05 11.47 -15.96
N HIS A 474 0.34 10.75 -15.09
CA HIS A 474 -1.01 11.08 -14.71
C HIS A 474 -1.17 10.95 -13.19
N TYR A 475 -1.40 12.08 -12.55
CA TYR A 475 -1.67 12.21 -11.13
C TYR A 475 -3.18 12.29 -10.93
N ALA A 476 -3.80 11.25 -10.38
CA ALA A 476 -5.23 11.22 -10.09
C ALA A 476 -5.48 11.51 -8.61
N PHE A 477 -5.41 12.78 -8.24
CA PHE A 477 -5.54 13.23 -6.87
C PHE A 477 -7.01 13.45 -6.52
N ASN A 478 -7.56 12.58 -5.67
CA ASN A 478 -8.98 12.56 -5.36
C ASN A 478 -9.21 12.20 -3.88
N SER A 479 -10.47 12.17 -3.48
CA SER A 479 -10.84 11.56 -2.21
C SER A 479 -10.60 10.05 -2.27
N ALA A 480 -10.04 9.52 -1.21
CA ALA A 480 -9.85 8.10 -1.09
C ALA A 480 -11.19 7.38 -0.85
N THR A 481 -11.16 6.08 -0.97
CA THR A 481 -12.31 5.23 -0.66
C THR A 481 -12.63 5.22 0.83
N LYS A 482 -13.78 4.65 1.14
CA LYS A 482 -14.17 4.27 2.49
C LYS A 482 -13.09 3.50 3.26
N GLN A 483 -12.24 2.75 2.58
CA GLN A 483 -11.12 2.02 3.20
C GLN A 483 -9.95 2.93 3.56
N ALA A 484 -9.69 3.97 2.77
CA ALA A 484 -8.64 4.95 3.05
C ALA A 484 -9.00 5.88 4.24
N LYS A 485 -10.26 5.98 4.62
CA LYS A 485 -10.69 6.68 5.85
C LYS A 485 -10.40 5.92 7.13
N ARG A 486 -9.59 4.87 7.05
CA ARG A 486 -9.17 4.14 8.23
C ARG A 486 -8.19 4.98 9.05
N ILE A 487 -8.24 4.79 10.36
CA ILE A 487 -7.45 5.59 11.32
C ILE A 487 -5.94 5.52 11.15
N TRP A 488 -5.45 4.55 10.39
CA TRP A 488 -4.02 4.41 10.09
C TRP A 488 -3.58 5.09 8.80
N ASP A 489 -4.53 5.60 8.00
CA ASP A 489 -4.22 6.29 6.75
C ASP A 489 -3.89 7.78 6.98
N VAL A 490 -3.25 8.36 6.00
CA VAL A 490 -3.00 9.81 5.96
C VAL A 490 -4.33 10.55 5.73
N PRO A 491 -4.59 11.68 6.42
CA PRO A 491 -5.79 12.45 6.18
C PRO A 491 -5.92 12.92 4.74
N GLU A 492 -7.10 12.75 4.18
CA GLU A 492 -7.43 13.18 2.82
C GLU A 492 -7.57 14.69 2.70
N GLN A 493 -7.20 15.23 1.55
CA GLN A 493 -7.36 16.65 1.23
C GLN A 493 -8.62 16.92 0.41
N LEU A 494 -9.19 15.92 -0.24
CA LEU A 494 -10.41 15.98 -1.03
C LEU A 494 -11.48 15.00 -0.48
N PRO A 495 -12.78 15.26 -0.64
CA PRO A 495 -13.36 16.47 -1.24
C PRO A 495 -13.20 17.70 -0.35
N VAL A 496 -13.24 18.89 -0.96
CA VAL A 496 -13.16 20.16 -0.23
C VAL A 496 -14.22 21.14 -0.74
N SER A 497 -14.87 21.87 0.18
CA SER A 497 -15.72 23.00 -0.15
C SER A 497 -14.96 24.30 0.08
N ILE A 498 -15.03 25.20 -0.89
CA ILE A 498 -14.35 26.50 -0.90
C ILE A 498 -15.42 27.59 -0.94
N PRO A 499 -15.60 28.37 0.12
CA PRO A 499 -16.56 29.47 0.12
C PRO A 499 -16.25 30.54 -0.93
N PRO A 500 -17.25 31.39 -1.30
CA PRO A 500 -17.08 32.49 -2.25
C PRO A 500 -15.90 33.39 -1.92
N GLY A 501 -15.10 33.72 -2.92
CA GLY A 501 -13.94 34.60 -2.80
C GLY A 501 -12.77 34.05 -2.02
N LEU A 502 -12.84 32.77 -1.57
CA LEU A 502 -11.76 32.12 -0.85
C LEU A 502 -10.96 31.17 -1.74
N ARG A 503 -9.82 30.72 -1.20
CA ARG A 503 -8.92 29.77 -1.84
C ARG A 503 -8.59 28.60 -0.93
N ARG A 504 -8.24 27.48 -1.53
CA ARG A 504 -7.76 26.29 -0.84
C ARG A 504 -6.52 25.73 -1.55
N SER A 505 -5.46 25.56 -0.79
CA SER A 505 -4.26 24.87 -1.28
C SER A 505 -4.32 23.39 -0.96
N LEU A 506 -3.97 22.58 -1.96
CA LEU A 506 -3.75 21.15 -1.89
C LEU A 506 -2.28 20.88 -2.14
N ARG A 507 -1.74 19.79 -1.59
CA ARG A 507 -0.34 19.40 -1.78
C ARG A 507 -0.25 18.04 -2.42
N LEU A 508 0.55 17.95 -3.48
CA LEU A 508 0.78 16.72 -4.24
C LEU A 508 2.28 16.53 -4.48
N PRO A 509 2.86 15.36 -4.16
CA PRO A 509 4.25 15.10 -4.51
C PRO A 509 4.36 14.81 -6.01
N MET A 510 5.27 15.51 -6.66
CA MET A 510 5.56 15.36 -8.08
C MET A 510 7.07 15.30 -8.30
N CYS A 511 7.50 14.95 -9.49
CA CYS A 511 8.89 15.12 -9.92
C CYS A 511 8.98 16.22 -10.98
N ALA A 512 10.03 17.02 -10.88
CA ALA A 512 10.34 18.07 -11.86
C ALA A 512 10.52 17.49 -13.26
N GLU A 513 10.09 18.24 -14.26
CA GLU A 513 10.19 17.85 -15.66
C GLU A 513 11.30 18.61 -16.39
N PRO A 514 11.96 18.01 -17.39
CA PRO A 514 12.98 18.69 -18.16
C PRO A 514 12.35 19.78 -19.04
N THR A 515 12.97 20.95 -19.03
CA THR A 515 12.59 22.06 -19.89
C THR A 515 12.92 21.78 -21.37
N GLY A 516 12.24 22.47 -22.29
CA GLY A 516 12.57 22.44 -23.71
C GLY A 516 12.16 21.17 -24.47
N ARG A 517 11.42 20.25 -23.84
CA ARG A 517 10.89 19.03 -24.50
C ARG A 517 9.48 19.17 -25.06
N GLY A 518 8.88 20.34 -25.00
CA GLY A 518 7.51 20.56 -25.46
C GLY A 518 6.45 19.85 -24.61
N LEU A 519 6.80 19.44 -23.40
CA LEU A 519 5.85 18.85 -22.45
C LEU A 519 4.80 19.89 -22.07
N ARG A 520 3.56 19.41 -21.86
CA ARG A 520 2.44 20.23 -21.38
C ARG A 520 1.93 19.67 -20.07
N LEU A 521 1.56 20.56 -19.15
CA LEU A 521 0.86 20.22 -17.93
C LEU A 521 -0.61 20.60 -18.06
N ILE A 522 -1.47 19.63 -18.01
CA ILE A 522 -2.93 19.84 -17.96
C ILE A 522 -3.37 19.53 -16.54
N VAL A 523 -4.05 20.49 -15.90
CA VAL A 523 -4.71 20.31 -14.61
C VAL A 523 -6.20 20.30 -14.86
N GLN A 524 -6.88 19.25 -14.40
CA GLN A 524 -8.32 19.15 -14.45
C GLN A 524 -8.90 19.26 -13.03
N VAL A 525 -9.84 20.17 -12.87
CA VAL A 525 -10.65 20.30 -11.65
C VAL A 525 -12.02 19.72 -11.89
N VAL A 526 -12.42 18.78 -11.03
CA VAL A 526 -13.73 18.11 -11.11
C VAL A 526 -14.57 18.53 -9.91
N THR A 527 -15.78 18.98 -10.21
CA THR A 527 -16.80 19.39 -9.23
C THR A 527 -18.07 18.56 -9.42
N GLY A 528 -19.02 18.64 -8.51
CA GLY A 528 -20.39 18.20 -8.78
C GLY A 528 -21.02 19.04 -9.90
N ARG A 529 -22.15 18.58 -10.44
CA ARG A 529 -22.88 19.28 -11.51
C ARG A 529 -23.25 20.71 -11.14
N GLU A 530 -23.58 20.93 -9.88
CA GLU A 530 -23.86 22.25 -9.31
C GLU A 530 -22.67 23.22 -9.42
N GLY A 531 -21.46 22.70 -9.40
CA GLY A 531 -20.23 23.48 -9.54
C GLY A 531 -19.91 23.89 -10.99
N ALA A 532 -20.69 23.44 -11.98
CA ALA A 532 -20.40 23.71 -13.39
C ALA A 532 -20.41 25.21 -13.74
N SER A 533 -21.28 25.98 -13.11
CA SER A 533 -21.44 27.44 -13.32
C SER A 533 -20.53 28.28 -12.42
N ILE A 534 -19.93 27.70 -11.39
CA ILE A 534 -19.11 28.44 -10.42
C ILE A 534 -17.72 28.70 -11.00
N PRO A 535 -17.30 29.93 -11.22
CA PRO A 535 -15.94 30.22 -11.69
C PRO A 535 -14.88 29.68 -10.72
N CYS A 536 -13.89 28.99 -11.28
CA CYS A 536 -12.80 28.40 -10.51
C CYS A 536 -11.46 28.76 -11.15
N GLY A 537 -10.56 29.35 -10.38
CA GLY A 537 -9.17 29.58 -10.74
C GLY A 537 -8.27 28.47 -10.19
N VAL A 538 -7.17 28.18 -10.89
CA VAL A 538 -6.16 27.20 -10.47
C VAL A 538 -4.77 27.74 -10.68
N SER A 539 -3.89 27.54 -9.70
CA SER A 539 -2.45 27.78 -9.87
C SER A 539 -1.63 26.61 -9.31
N LEU A 540 -0.46 26.39 -9.89
CA LEU A 540 0.53 25.44 -9.39
C LEU A 540 1.79 26.18 -8.98
N ASN A 541 2.19 26.08 -7.71
CA ASN A 541 3.39 26.75 -7.15
C ASN A 541 3.44 28.27 -7.42
N GLY A 542 2.30 28.91 -7.65
CA GLY A 542 2.17 30.31 -8.02
C GLY A 542 2.10 30.57 -9.53
N GLY A 543 2.36 29.57 -10.37
CA GLY A 543 2.17 29.65 -11.82
C GLY A 543 0.68 29.55 -12.19
N TRP A 544 0.19 30.45 -13.05
CA TRP A 544 -1.19 30.54 -13.50
C TRP A 544 -1.35 30.01 -14.93
N PRO A 545 -2.55 29.55 -15.31
CA PRO A 545 -2.85 29.16 -16.68
C PRO A 545 -2.64 30.33 -17.64
N SER A 546 -2.06 30.05 -18.81
CA SER A 546 -1.87 31.04 -19.87
C SER A 546 -3.16 31.31 -20.67
N HIS A 547 -4.14 30.42 -20.56
CA HIS A 547 -5.41 30.48 -21.28
C HIS A 547 -6.60 30.24 -20.36
N ALA A 548 -7.79 30.65 -20.79
CA ALA A 548 -9.02 30.41 -20.06
C ALA A 548 -9.30 28.90 -19.92
N ALA A 549 -9.92 28.54 -18.82
CA ALA A 549 -10.35 27.17 -18.56
C ALA A 549 -11.27 26.63 -19.66
N GLN A 550 -11.11 25.38 -20.01
CA GLN A 550 -11.97 24.66 -20.96
C GLN A 550 -12.87 23.70 -20.20
N ALA A 551 -14.17 23.95 -20.24
CA ALA A 551 -15.16 22.99 -19.72
C ALA A 551 -15.17 21.74 -20.60
N THR A 552 -15.24 20.58 -19.98
CA THR A 552 -15.26 19.30 -20.68
C THR A 552 -16.12 18.28 -19.93
N PRO A 553 -16.85 17.42 -20.61
CA PRO A 553 -17.51 16.27 -19.99
C PRO A 553 -16.53 15.10 -19.73
N GLU A 554 -15.31 15.15 -20.30
CA GLU A 554 -14.36 14.05 -20.27
C GLU A 554 -13.32 14.24 -19.17
N LEU A 555 -13.04 13.17 -18.43
CA LEU A 555 -11.96 13.13 -17.45
C LEU A 555 -10.63 12.83 -18.15
N LEU A 556 -9.53 13.34 -17.59
CA LEU A 556 -8.18 13.03 -18.08
C LEU A 556 -7.85 11.55 -17.99
N PHE A 557 -8.52 10.83 -17.12
CA PHE A 557 -8.42 9.38 -16.95
C PHE A 557 -9.72 8.69 -17.43
N PRO A 558 -10.02 8.71 -18.73
CA PRO A 558 -11.33 8.33 -19.27
C PRO A 558 -11.65 6.84 -19.12
N SER A 559 -10.65 5.98 -19.00
CA SER A 559 -10.82 4.54 -18.78
C SER A 559 -10.94 4.18 -17.30
N GLY A 560 -10.91 5.18 -16.40
CA GLY A 560 -11.01 4.99 -14.95
C GLY A 560 -12.39 4.59 -14.46
N PRO A 561 -12.51 4.05 -13.26
CA PRO A 561 -13.80 3.88 -12.60
C PRO A 561 -14.58 5.20 -12.56
N TYR A 562 -13.89 6.30 -12.69
CA TYR A 562 -14.39 7.66 -12.67
C TYR A 562 -15.37 7.99 -13.79
N SER A 563 -15.09 7.55 -15.01
CA SER A 563 -15.90 7.88 -16.18
C SER A 563 -17.35 7.40 -16.13
N ARG A 564 -17.69 6.48 -15.21
CA ARG A 564 -19.05 5.98 -15.04
C ARG A 564 -19.78 6.52 -13.81
N HIS A 565 -19.05 7.21 -12.95
CA HIS A 565 -19.58 7.78 -11.72
C HIS A 565 -19.87 9.27 -11.87
N VAL A 566 -19.72 9.77 -13.07
CA VAL A 566 -19.62 11.19 -13.33
C VAL A 566 -20.65 11.73 -14.32
N ASP A 567 -21.75 11.02 -14.51
CA ASP A 567 -22.89 11.57 -15.26
C ASP A 567 -23.42 12.88 -14.65
N GLU A 568 -23.04 13.16 -13.40
CA GLU A 568 -23.43 14.35 -12.63
C GLU A 568 -22.24 15.24 -12.23
N HIS A 569 -21.10 15.12 -12.87
CA HIS A 569 -19.94 15.97 -12.61
C HIS A 569 -19.78 17.09 -13.66
N ALA A 570 -18.99 18.08 -13.30
CA ALA A 570 -18.43 19.06 -14.21
C ALA A 570 -16.91 19.07 -14.09
N ALA A 571 -16.23 19.13 -15.21
CA ALA A 571 -14.79 19.19 -15.26
C ALA A 571 -14.30 20.37 -16.08
N ARG A 572 -13.17 20.94 -15.68
CA ARG A 572 -12.48 22.02 -16.39
C ARG A 572 -11.01 21.73 -16.49
N ASN A 573 -10.48 21.87 -17.70
CA ASN A 573 -9.06 21.76 -17.98
C ASN A 573 -8.39 23.11 -17.96
N TYR A 574 -7.21 23.16 -17.36
CA TYR A 574 -6.32 24.30 -17.31
C TYR A 574 -4.95 23.85 -17.82
N GLU A 575 -4.37 24.60 -18.72
CA GLU A 575 -2.98 24.39 -19.12
C GLU A 575 -2.08 25.31 -18.32
N LEU A 576 -1.19 24.70 -17.52
CA LEU A 576 -0.26 25.42 -16.66
C LEU A 576 1.20 25.26 -17.16
N PRO A 577 2.10 26.17 -16.78
CA PRO A 577 3.52 26.02 -17.09
C PRO A 577 4.09 24.76 -16.46
N VAL A 578 4.68 23.88 -17.28
CA VAL A 578 5.27 22.61 -16.81
C VAL A 578 6.55 22.82 -16.01
N ASP A 579 7.24 23.91 -16.22
CA ASP A 579 8.46 24.34 -15.51
C ASP A 579 8.18 24.78 -14.07
N GLU A 580 6.94 25.00 -13.70
CA GLU A 580 6.55 25.20 -12.30
C GLU A 580 6.53 23.93 -11.48
N VAL A 581 6.54 22.74 -12.12
CA VAL A 581 6.59 21.46 -11.41
C VAL A 581 7.95 21.27 -10.75
N ARG A 582 7.96 20.96 -9.44
CA ARG A 582 9.15 20.81 -8.61
C ARG A 582 9.27 19.38 -8.09
N ASP A 583 10.49 18.97 -7.76
CA ASP A 583 10.71 17.73 -7.02
C ASP A 583 10.15 17.85 -5.60
N GLY A 584 9.36 16.85 -5.20
CA GLY A 584 8.71 16.81 -3.90
C GLY A 584 7.32 17.45 -3.90
N TRP A 585 6.97 18.13 -2.81
CA TRP A 585 5.66 18.72 -2.63
C TRP A 585 5.41 19.91 -3.55
N ASN A 586 4.34 19.81 -4.35
CA ASN A 586 3.83 20.89 -5.17
C ASN A 586 2.51 21.38 -4.57
N GLU A 587 2.27 22.70 -4.60
CA GLU A 587 1.06 23.35 -4.11
C GLU A 587 0.12 23.66 -5.27
N ILE A 588 -1.06 23.04 -5.23
CA ILE A 588 -2.17 23.33 -6.16
C ILE A 588 -3.13 24.22 -5.41
N THR A 589 -3.28 25.47 -5.83
CA THR A 589 -4.21 26.38 -5.20
C THR A 589 -5.45 26.55 -6.06
N LEU A 590 -6.60 26.22 -5.46
CA LEU A 590 -7.92 26.36 -6.04
C LEU A 590 -8.55 27.65 -5.52
N HIS A 591 -9.12 28.44 -6.43
CA HIS A 591 -9.79 29.69 -6.12
C HIS A 591 -11.28 29.59 -6.48
N ASN A 592 -12.14 29.98 -5.58
CA ASN A 592 -13.56 30.15 -5.86
C ASN A 592 -13.84 31.62 -6.17
N ASP A 593 -13.98 31.94 -7.45
CA ASP A 593 -14.29 33.27 -7.94
C ASP A 593 -15.82 33.48 -8.13
N GLY A 594 -16.63 32.53 -7.69
CA GLY A 594 -18.08 32.55 -7.76
C GLY A 594 -18.75 33.13 -6.52
N ALA A 595 -20.10 33.15 -6.55
CA ALA A 595 -20.93 33.62 -5.46
C ALA A 595 -21.46 32.51 -4.53
N GLU A 596 -21.21 31.24 -4.87
CA GLU A 596 -21.66 30.06 -4.15
C GLU A 596 -20.48 29.20 -3.72
N ASP A 597 -20.70 28.27 -2.79
CA ASP A 597 -19.67 27.32 -2.36
C ASP A 597 -19.23 26.39 -3.50
N LEU A 598 -17.95 26.38 -3.81
CA LEU A 598 -17.37 25.48 -4.80
C LEU A 598 -16.91 24.18 -4.13
N ARG A 599 -17.60 23.09 -4.43
CA ARG A 599 -17.19 21.75 -3.97
C ARG A 599 -16.33 21.05 -5.01
N VAL A 600 -15.04 20.93 -4.71
CA VAL A 600 -14.09 20.18 -5.54
C VAL A 600 -13.98 18.75 -5.01
N ILE A 601 -14.15 17.78 -5.90
CA ILE A 601 -14.21 16.35 -5.58
C ILE A 601 -12.98 15.59 -6.07
N MET A 602 -12.34 16.09 -7.15
CA MET A 602 -11.12 15.51 -7.69
C MET A 602 -10.28 16.57 -8.39
N VAL A 603 -8.97 16.37 -8.38
CA VAL A 603 -8.02 17.12 -9.19
C VAL A 603 -7.13 16.10 -9.90
N GLU A 604 -7.09 16.18 -11.22
CA GLU A 604 -6.20 15.37 -12.04
C GLU A 604 -5.15 16.25 -12.71
N LEU A 605 -3.91 15.75 -12.79
CA LEU A 605 -2.83 16.43 -13.47
C LEU A 605 -2.19 15.47 -14.46
N ALA A 606 -2.05 15.89 -15.70
CA ALA A 606 -1.38 15.10 -16.73
C ALA A 606 -0.18 15.84 -17.30
N ILE A 607 0.99 15.20 -17.23
CA ILE A 607 2.14 15.56 -18.04
C ILE A 607 2.00 14.81 -19.35
N VAL A 608 1.79 15.54 -20.43
CA VAL A 608 1.61 14.96 -21.76
C VAL A 608 2.78 15.31 -22.66
N ALA A 609 3.21 14.33 -23.46
CA ALA A 609 4.21 14.58 -24.49
C ALA A 609 3.64 15.55 -25.56
N PRO A 610 4.47 16.28 -26.28
CA PRO A 610 4.02 17.01 -27.45
C PRO A 610 3.30 16.05 -28.39
N ALA A 611 2.20 16.50 -29.01
CA ALA A 611 1.55 15.72 -30.05
C ALA A 611 2.64 15.34 -31.05
N ASN A 612 2.85 14.04 -31.26
CA ASN A 612 3.77 13.57 -32.27
C ASN A 612 3.33 14.22 -33.58
N THR A 613 4.08 15.19 -34.05
CA THR A 613 4.12 15.45 -35.47
C THR A 613 4.66 14.15 -36.06
N SER A 614 3.75 13.34 -36.63
CA SER A 614 4.13 12.12 -37.35
C SER A 614 5.28 12.51 -38.29
N PRO A 615 6.38 11.80 -38.32
CA PRO A 615 7.36 12.03 -39.38
C PRO A 615 6.67 11.75 -40.68
N SER A 616 6.58 12.79 -41.52
CA SER A 616 6.14 12.75 -42.89
C SER A 616 6.98 11.79 -43.72
#